data_38c5f0cbcd5202077ea4ac68c944cafb
#
_entry.id   38c5f0cbcd5202077ea4ac68c944cafb
#
_cell.length_a   1.000
_cell.length_b   1.000
_cell.length_c   1.000
_cell.angle_alpha   90.00
_cell.angle_beta   90.00
_cell.angle_gamma   90.00
#
_symmetry.space_group_name_H-M   'P 1'
#
loop_
_entity.id
_entity.type
_entity.pdbx_description
1 polymer ?
#
loop_
_entity_poly.entity_id
_entity_poly.type
_entity_poly.pdbx_seq_one_letter_code
_entity_poly.pdbx_strand_id
1 'polypeptide(L)'
;MASMKPFLKWAGGKYRIIERVLAELPTGNRLVEPFVGSGAVFLNAGFDTATVSDSNQDLIGLYQIIQAEGEAFAHYAAALFVPENNTETVFYQFREEFNASKDLDRKAALFVYLNRHCFNGLCRYNGKGKFNVPFGRYAKPQFPMAEMLGFHQKSQSVTFNVADFRETLDSVPEGSVVYCDPRSEERRVGK
;
A
#
# COMPACT_ATOMS: atom_id res chain seq x y z
N MET A 1 6.55 -16.49 -14.74
CA MET A 1 6.60 -16.53 -13.27
C MET A 1 5.22 -16.20 -12.74
N ALA A 2 4.80 -16.75 -11.60
CA ALA A 2 3.52 -16.37 -10.99
C ALA A 2 3.56 -14.91 -10.56
N SER A 3 2.48 -14.15 -10.80
CA SER A 3 2.40 -12.75 -10.42
C SER A 3 2.40 -12.57 -8.91
N MET A 4 3.15 -11.60 -8.42
CA MET A 4 3.27 -11.27 -7.00
C MET A 4 2.03 -10.53 -6.52
N LYS A 5 1.36 -11.10 -5.53
CA LYS A 5 0.16 -10.51 -4.95
C LYS A 5 0.53 -9.40 -3.95
N PRO A 6 -0.09 -8.21 -4.01
CA PRO A 6 0.08 -7.20 -2.97
C PRO A 6 -0.38 -7.70 -1.59
N PHE A 7 0.35 -7.32 -0.54
CA PHE A 7 0.01 -7.70 0.84
C PHE A 7 -1.18 -6.90 1.40
N LEU A 8 -1.48 -5.71 0.87
CA LEU A 8 -2.65 -4.92 1.24
C LEU A 8 -3.86 -5.24 0.36
N LYS A 9 -5.05 -5.23 0.95
CA LYS A 9 -6.30 -5.09 0.23
C LYS A 9 -6.44 -3.62 -0.18
N TRP A 10 -6.76 -3.36 -1.44
CA TRP A 10 -6.86 -1.99 -1.95
C TRP A 10 -8.00 -1.85 -2.95
N ALA A 11 -8.88 -0.87 -2.73
CA ALA A 11 -9.98 -0.60 -3.64
C ALA A 11 -9.43 -0.14 -5.00
N GLY A 12 -9.90 -0.74 -6.08
CA GLY A 12 -9.39 -0.45 -7.44
C GLY A 12 -8.04 -1.09 -7.78
N GLY A 13 -7.45 -1.91 -6.88
CA GLY A 13 -6.17 -2.58 -7.13
C GLY A 13 -6.15 -3.40 -8.41
N LYS A 14 -5.08 -3.29 -9.21
CA LYS A 14 -4.97 -3.86 -10.57
C LYS A 14 -4.48 -5.31 -10.59
N TYR A 15 -4.26 -5.94 -9.44
CA TYR A 15 -3.72 -7.30 -9.39
C TYR A 15 -4.52 -8.33 -10.21
N ARG A 16 -5.86 -8.22 -10.23
CA ARG A 16 -6.72 -9.14 -11.00
C ARG A 16 -6.55 -9.07 -12.51
N ILE A 17 -6.04 -7.95 -13.00
CA ILE A 17 -5.82 -7.69 -14.43
C ILE A 17 -4.34 -7.40 -14.73
N ILE A 18 -3.46 -7.76 -13.79
CA ILE A 18 -2.05 -7.34 -13.86
C ILE A 18 -1.36 -7.79 -15.15
N GLU A 19 -1.61 -9.00 -15.61
CA GLU A 19 -1.00 -9.52 -16.85
C GLU A 19 -1.39 -8.66 -18.06
N ARG A 20 -2.65 -8.20 -18.13
CA ARG A 20 -3.09 -7.30 -19.19
C ARG A 20 -2.46 -5.93 -19.08
N VAL A 21 -2.31 -5.40 -17.87
CA VAL A 21 -1.61 -4.11 -17.64
C VAL A 21 -0.16 -4.22 -18.09
N LEU A 22 0.55 -5.28 -17.69
CA LEU A 22 1.95 -5.48 -18.03
C LEU A 22 2.18 -5.65 -19.55
N ALA A 23 1.24 -6.28 -20.24
CA ALA A 23 1.31 -6.46 -21.70
C ALA A 23 1.21 -5.14 -22.48
N GLU A 24 0.58 -4.13 -21.91
CA GLU A 24 0.41 -2.79 -22.52
C GLU A 24 1.50 -1.79 -22.08
N LEU A 25 2.32 -2.14 -21.07
CA LEU A 25 3.40 -1.25 -20.65
C LEU A 25 4.54 -1.25 -21.68
N PRO A 26 5.04 -0.06 -22.06
CA PRO A 26 6.24 0.03 -22.88
C PRO A 26 7.45 -0.60 -22.18
N THR A 27 8.44 -1.02 -22.97
CA THR A 27 9.74 -1.42 -22.43
C THR A 27 10.52 -0.19 -21.95
N GLY A 28 11.29 -0.36 -20.87
CA GLY A 28 12.10 0.71 -20.29
C GLY A 28 12.84 0.25 -19.06
N ASN A 29 13.74 1.08 -18.54
CA ASN A 29 14.54 0.74 -17.35
C ASN A 29 13.95 1.34 -16.07
N ARG A 30 13.08 2.34 -16.19
CA ARG A 30 12.51 3.08 -15.05
C ARG A 30 11.00 3.19 -15.16
N LEU A 31 10.32 2.83 -14.06
CA LEU A 31 8.88 3.03 -13.89
C LEU A 31 8.60 4.22 -12.97
N VAL A 32 7.57 5.00 -13.27
CA VAL A 32 7.03 6.03 -12.38
C VAL A 32 5.54 5.78 -12.18
N GLU A 33 5.11 5.62 -10.90
CA GLU A 33 3.69 5.45 -10.52
C GLU A 33 3.24 6.56 -9.56
N PRO A 34 2.52 7.59 -10.04
CA PRO A 34 2.00 8.68 -9.18
C PRO A 34 0.85 8.26 -8.25
N PHE A 35 0.25 7.07 -8.47
CA PHE A 35 -0.88 6.54 -7.71
C PHE A 35 -0.59 5.09 -7.33
N VAL A 36 0.41 4.85 -6.48
CA VAL A 36 0.92 3.49 -6.25
C VAL A 36 -0.12 2.56 -5.59
N GLY A 37 -0.97 3.08 -4.71
CA GLY A 37 -1.97 2.27 -4.01
C GLY A 37 -1.36 0.98 -3.42
N SER A 38 -1.88 -0.20 -3.80
CA SER A 38 -1.32 -1.48 -3.31
C SER A 38 0.01 -1.90 -3.93
N GLY A 39 0.53 -1.17 -4.89
CA GLY A 39 1.81 -1.48 -5.55
C GLY A 39 1.76 -2.61 -6.57
N ALA A 40 0.57 -2.98 -7.06
CA ALA A 40 0.41 -4.15 -7.93
C ALA A 40 1.28 -4.08 -9.19
N VAL A 41 1.50 -2.88 -9.76
CA VAL A 41 2.22 -2.73 -11.02
C VAL A 41 3.74 -2.81 -10.79
N PHE A 42 4.32 -1.99 -9.91
CA PHE A 42 5.77 -2.06 -9.67
C PHE A 42 6.22 -3.43 -9.14
N LEU A 43 5.40 -4.11 -8.34
CA LEU A 43 5.70 -5.46 -7.83
C LEU A 43 5.87 -6.49 -8.95
N ASN A 44 5.17 -6.30 -10.07
CA ASN A 44 5.11 -7.28 -11.17
C ASN A 44 5.77 -6.81 -12.46
N ALA A 45 6.06 -5.53 -12.57
CA ALA A 45 6.74 -4.98 -13.74
C ALA A 45 8.24 -5.29 -13.73
N GLY A 46 8.80 -5.45 -14.92
CA GLY A 46 10.21 -5.85 -15.13
C GLY A 46 11.19 -4.67 -15.25
N PHE A 47 10.93 -3.55 -14.57
CA PHE A 47 11.83 -2.38 -14.59
C PHE A 47 12.97 -2.54 -13.58
N ASP A 48 14.14 -1.98 -13.90
CA ASP A 48 15.33 -2.02 -13.03
C ASP A 48 15.13 -1.16 -11.79
N THR A 49 14.47 -0.01 -11.95
CA THR A 49 14.15 0.94 -10.87
C THR A 49 12.72 1.45 -10.98
N ALA A 50 12.13 1.84 -9.85
CA ALA A 50 10.85 2.51 -9.83
C ALA A 50 10.85 3.70 -8.88
N THR A 51 10.12 4.75 -9.25
CA THR A 51 9.75 5.86 -8.37
C THR A 51 8.23 5.82 -8.24
N VAL A 52 7.75 5.59 -7.03
CA VAL A 52 6.32 5.46 -6.78
C VAL A 52 5.86 6.42 -5.70
N SER A 53 4.69 6.98 -5.87
CA SER A 53 4.13 7.94 -4.93
C SER A 53 2.64 7.71 -4.67
N ASP A 54 2.19 8.24 -3.57
CA ASP A 54 0.79 8.34 -3.18
C ASP A 54 0.64 9.54 -2.23
N SER A 55 -0.50 10.19 -2.22
CA SER A 55 -0.81 11.26 -1.26
C SER A 55 -1.03 10.74 0.16
N ASN A 56 -1.21 9.43 0.32
CA ASN A 56 -1.41 8.78 1.62
C ASN A 56 -0.07 8.53 2.33
N GLN A 57 0.27 9.42 3.27
CA GLN A 57 1.51 9.32 4.04
C GLN A 57 1.62 8.04 4.89
N ASP A 58 0.49 7.49 5.38
CA ASP A 58 0.50 6.26 6.19
C ASP A 58 0.83 5.04 5.32
N LEU A 59 0.39 5.04 4.07
CA LEU A 59 0.72 4.01 3.09
C LEU A 59 2.21 4.05 2.73
N ILE A 60 2.71 5.22 2.37
CA ILE A 60 4.12 5.40 1.97
C ILE A 60 5.04 5.11 3.16
N GLY A 61 4.71 5.60 4.37
CA GLY A 61 5.47 5.30 5.58
C GLY A 61 5.57 3.80 5.86
N LEU A 62 4.46 3.06 5.72
CA LEU A 62 4.47 1.59 5.82
C LEU A 62 5.40 0.95 4.78
N TYR A 63 5.39 1.41 3.53
CA TYR A 63 6.26 0.86 2.48
C TYR A 63 7.74 1.12 2.75
N GLN A 64 8.08 2.31 3.23
CA GLN A 64 9.46 2.67 3.62
C GLN A 64 9.97 1.82 4.80
N ILE A 65 9.11 1.57 5.81
CA ILE A 65 9.46 0.72 6.95
C ILE A 65 9.67 -0.74 6.49
N ILE A 66 8.79 -1.29 5.66
CA ILE A 66 8.98 -2.65 5.13
C ILE A 66 10.25 -2.73 4.29
N GLN A 67 10.53 -1.72 3.47
CA GLN A 67 11.78 -1.66 2.68
C GLN A 67 13.01 -1.69 3.57
N ALA A 68 13.01 -0.96 4.67
CA ALA A 68 14.16 -0.86 5.58
C ALA A 68 14.31 -2.09 6.48
N GLU A 69 13.24 -2.57 7.08
CA GLU A 69 13.29 -3.54 8.19
C GLU A 69 12.92 -4.97 7.78
N GLY A 70 12.20 -5.14 6.67
CA GLY A 70 11.88 -6.44 6.09
C GLY A 70 11.24 -7.42 7.05
N GLU A 71 11.93 -8.53 7.31
CA GLU A 71 11.44 -9.63 8.12
C GLU A 71 11.20 -9.23 9.59
N ALA A 72 12.02 -8.36 10.15
CA ALA A 72 11.87 -7.88 11.53
C ALA A 72 10.53 -7.17 11.72
N PHE A 73 10.21 -6.23 10.82
CA PHE A 73 8.91 -5.56 10.85
C PHE A 73 7.75 -6.52 10.58
N ALA A 74 7.91 -7.47 9.64
CA ALA A 74 6.87 -8.46 9.34
C ALA A 74 6.50 -9.28 10.59
N HIS A 75 7.48 -9.73 11.37
CA HIS A 75 7.25 -10.43 12.64
C HIS A 75 6.60 -9.53 13.70
N TYR A 76 7.06 -8.29 13.83
CA TYR A 76 6.46 -7.31 14.73
C TYR A 76 4.97 -7.08 14.42
N ALA A 77 4.63 -6.85 13.16
CA ALA A 77 3.24 -6.65 12.73
C ALA A 77 2.38 -7.93 12.87
N ALA A 78 2.98 -9.10 12.60
CA ALA A 78 2.28 -10.39 12.72
C ALA A 78 1.82 -10.69 14.16
N ALA A 79 2.52 -10.18 15.17
CA ALA A 79 2.15 -10.36 16.58
C ALA A 79 0.76 -9.74 16.92
N LEU A 80 0.24 -8.83 16.09
CA LEU A 80 -1.10 -8.29 16.26
C LEU A 80 -2.21 -9.25 15.78
N PHE A 81 -1.89 -10.29 15.00
CA PHE A 81 -2.85 -11.20 14.36
C PHE A 81 -3.14 -12.44 15.21
N VAL A 82 -3.44 -12.22 16.48
CA VAL A 82 -3.87 -13.28 17.41
C VAL A 82 -5.41 -13.29 17.53
N PRO A 83 -6.02 -14.45 17.86
CA PRO A 83 -7.48 -14.55 17.95
C PRO A 83 -8.12 -13.52 18.90
N GLU A 84 -7.45 -13.21 20.01
CA GLU A 84 -7.90 -12.28 21.04
C GLU A 84 -8.06 -10.86 20.49
N ASN A 85 -7.27 -10.49 19.49
CA ASN A 85 -7.33 -9.19 18.84
C ASN A 85 -8.43 -9.12 17.75
N ASN A 86 -9.02 -10.26 17.33
CA ASN A 86 -10.07 -10.25 16.31
C ASN A 86 -11.45 -10.00 16.90
N THR A 87 -11.61 -8.95 17.66
CA THR A 87 -12.86 -8.50 18.25
C THR A 87 -13.18 -7.06 17.87
N GLU A 88 -14.46 -6.70 17.89
CA GLU A 88 -14.90 -5.35 17.57
C GLU A 88 -14.32 -4.31 18.56
N THR A 89 -14.21 -4.66 19.83
CA THR A 89 -13.63 -3.79 20.87
C THR A 89 -12.17 -3.50 20.60
N VAL A 90 -11.35 -4.53 20.38
CA VAL A 90 -9.90 -4.37 20.13
C VAL A 90 -9.67 -3.65 18.80
N PHE A 91 -10.49 -3.95 17.77
CA PHE A 91 -10.38 -3.24 16.49
C PHE A 91 -10.55 -1.73 16.65
N TYR A 92 -11.56 -1.28 17.42
CA TYR A 92 -11.76 0.15 17.63
C TYR A 92 -10.68 0.76 18.54
N GLN A 93 -10.16 0.05 19.52
CA GLN A 93 -9.01 0.50 20.31
C GLN A 93 -7.78 0.73 19.42
N PHE A 94 -7.43 -0.26 18.58
CA PHE A 94 -6.32 -0.15 17.64
C PHE A 94 -6.53 0.94 16.58
N ARG A 95 -7.77 1.17 16.16
CA ARG A 95 -8.09 2.28 15.23
C ARG A 95 -7.86 3.64 15.88
N GLU A 96 -8.25 3.81 17.14
CA GLU A 96 -7.99 5.07 17.87
C GLU A 96 -6.49 5.23 18.15
N GLU A 97 -5.79 4.16 18.51
CA GLU A 97 -4.33 4.16 18.66
C GLU A 97 -3.63 4.56 17.35
N PHE A 98 -4.01 3.97 16.23
CA PHE A 98 -3.51 4.34 14.89
C PHE A 98 -3.68 5.83 14.61
N ASN A 99 -4.87 6.36 14.90
CA ASN A 99 -5.21 7.76 14.67
C ASN A 99 -4.46 8.73 15.59
N ALA A 100 -3.93 8.27 16.73
CA ALA A 100 -3.23 9.08 17.72
C ALA A 100 -1.71 8.88 17.73
N SER A 101 -1.23 7.73 17.22
CA SER A 101 0.18 7.33 17.31
C SER A 101 1.10 8.27 16.52
N LYS A 102 2.23 8.59 17.16
CA LYS A 102 3.39 9.24 16.54
C LYS A 102 4.55 8.27 16.32
N ASP A 103 4.47 7.06 16.88
CA ASP A 103 5.38 5.97 16.64
C ASP A 103 5.09 5.38 15.26
N LEU A 104 6.04 5.52 14.34
CA LEU A 104 5.87 5.16 12.93
C LEU A 104 5.76 3.65 12.74
N ASP A 105 6.56 2.85 13.45
CA ASP A 105 6.56 1.40 13.35
C ASP A 105 5.25 0.82 13.88
N ARG A 106 4.83 1.33 15.04
CA ARG A 106 3.55 0.95 15.63
C ARG A 106 2.39 1.32 14.73
N LYS A 107 2.42 2.52 14.16
CA LYS A 107 1.39 3.00 13.23
C LYS A 107 1.35 2.16 11.95
N ALA A 108 2.49 1.79 11.39
CA ALA A 108 2.59 0.93 10.23
C ALA A 108 2.04 -0.48 10.51
N ALA A 109 2.37 -1.08 11.66
CA ALA A 109 1.84 -2.38 12.07
C ALA A 109 0.30 -2.34 12.24
N LEU A 110 -0.21 -1.29 12.89
CA LEU A 110 -1.65 -1.06 13.02
C LEU A 110 -2.32 -0.83 11.67
N PHE A 111 -1.67 -0.18 10.69
CA PHE A 111 -2.22 -0.01 9.35
C PHE A 111 -2.45 -1.36 8.67
N VAL A 112 -1.49 -2.29 8.76
CA VAL A 112 -1.65 -3.65 8.22
C VAL A 112 -2.79 -4.38 8.93
N TYR A 113 -2.85 -4.31 10.26
CA TYR A 113 -3.91 -4.91 11.04
C TYR A 113 -5.29 -4.36 10.63
N LEU A 114 -5.46 -3.04 10.60
CA LEU A 114 -6.71 -2.38 10.23
C LEU A 114 -7.14 -2.74 8.83
N ASN A 115 -6.22 -2.74 7.85
CA ASN A 115 -6.52 -3.12 6.47
C ASN A 115 -7.06 -4.55 6.35
N ARG A 116 -6.55 -5.47 7.17
CA ARG A 116 -6.94 -6.89 7.11
C ARG A 116 -8.23 -7.17 7.91
N HIS A 117 -8.53 -6.37 8.94
CA HIS A 117 -9.67 -6.58 9.82
C HIS A 117 -10.87 -5.66 9.52
N CYS A 118 -10.67 -4.54 8.80
CA CYS A 118 -11.74 -3.61 8.47
C CYS A 118 -12.65 -4.11 7.34
N PHE A 119 -13.83 -3.51 7.23
CA PHE A 119 -14.81 -3.80 6.19
C PHE A 119 -14.21 -3.67 4.78
N ASN A 120 -14.22 -4.77 4.02
CA ASN A 120 -13.69 -4.90 2.64
C ASN A 120 -12.23 -4.47 2.43
N GLY A 121 -11.43 -4.33 3.49
CA GLY A 121 -10.06 -3.85 3.36
C GLY A 121 -9.96 -2.43 2.81
N LEU A 122 -10.98 -1.61 3.05
CA LEU A 122 -10.99 -0.23 2.60
C LEU A 122 -9.93 0.59 3.35
N CYS A 123 -9.34 1.55 2.66
CA CYS A 123 -8.52 2.60 3.27
C CYS A 123 -9.24 3.92 3.07
N ARG A 124 -9.82 4.47 4.13
CA ARG A 124 -10.61 5.70 4.08
C ARG A 124 -10.39 6.53 5.33
N TYR A 125 -10.22 7.83 5.10
CA TYR A 125 -10.07 8.85 6.13
C TYR A 125 -11.25 9.82 6.09
N ASN A 126 -11.62 10.36 7.23
CA ASN A 126 -12.63 11.43 7.31
C ASN A 126 -11.99 12.80 7.03
N GLY A 127 -12.79 13.86 6.97
CA GLY A 127 -12.32 15.23 6.75
C GLY A 127 -11.35 15.79 7.81
N LYS A 128 -11.13 15.06 8.92
CA LYS A 128 -10.12 15.38 9.95
C LYS A 128 -8.85 14.54 9.81
N GLY A 129 -8.68 13.81 8.71
CA GLY A 129 -7.53 12.93 8.47
C GLY A 129 -7.48 11.69 9.36
N LYS A 130 -8.60 11.26 9.97
CA LYS A 130 -8.66 10.05 10.80
C LYS A 130 -9.19 8.86 10.02
N PHE A 131 -8.50 7.73 10.10
CA PHE A 131 -8.99 6.46 9.57
C PHE A 131 -10.34 6.09 10.21
N ASN A 132 -11.35 5.80 9.40
CA ASN A 132 -12.73 5.68 9.88
C ASN A 132 -13.50 4.47 9.33
N VAL A 133 -12.82 3.48 8.79
CA VAL A 133 -13.48 2.25 8.30
C VAL A 133 -13.95 1.41 9.48
N PRO A 134 -15.15 0.82 9.44
CA PRO A 134 -15.67 -0.04 10.50
C PRO A 134 -15.03 -1.43 10.49
N PHE A 135 -15.21 -2.16 11.60
CA PHE A 135 -14.81 -3.57 11.73
C PHE A 135 -15.48 -4.46 10.69
N GLY A 136 -14.72 -5.35 10.06
CA GLY A 136 -15.17 -6.18 8.93
C GLY A 136 -15.76 -7.53 9.34
N ARG A 137 -15.69 -7.93 10.61
CA ARG A 137 -16.24 -9.18 11.19
C ARG A 137 -15.78 -10.45 10.46
N TYR A 138 -14.53 -10.49 9.97
CA TYR A 138 -13.96 -11.69 9.37
C TYR A 138 -13.66 -12.74 10.46
N ALA A 139 -13.97 -14.01 10.17
CA ALA A 139 -13.75 -15.10 11.13
C ALA A 139 -12.27 -15.32 11.45
N LYS A 140 -11.38 -15.21 10.45
CA LYS A 140 -9.95 -15.46 10.62
C LYS A 140 -9.13 -14.61 9.64
N PRO A 141 -8.92 -13.31 9.93
CA PRO A 141 -8.02 -12.48 9.13
C PRO A 141 -6.60 -13.06 9.13
N GLN A 142 -6.01 -13.23 7.95
CA GLN A 142 -4.67 -13.79 7.82
C GLN A 142 -3.64 -12.68 7.68
N PHE A 143 -2.52 -12.79 8.39
CA PHE A 143 -1.35 -11.94 8.17
C PHE A 143 -0.68 -12.33 6.84
N PRO A 144 -0.36 -11.37 5.97
CA PRO A 144 0.17 -11.64 4.63
C PRO A 144 1.72 -11.76 4.64
N MET A 145 2.27 -12.71 5.40
CA MET A 145 3.72 -12.82 5.62
C MET A 145 4.49 -12.98 4.30
N ALA A 146 4.10 -13.95 3.46
CA ALA A 146 4.81 -14.23 2.22
C ALA A 146 4.79 -13.05 1.24
N GLU A 147 3.62 -12.39 1.13
CA GLU A 147 3.45 -11.22 0.27
C GLU A 147 4.26 -10.02 0.79
N MET A 148 4.37 -9.85 2.11
CA MET A 148 5.15 -8.76 2.72
C MET A 148 6.66 -8.98 2.52
N LEU A 149 7.16 -10.20 2.70
CA LEU A 149 8.57 -10.54 2.43
C LEU A 149 8.90 -10.39 0.94
N GLY A 150 7.99 -10.80 0.06
CA GLY A 150 8.15 -10.55 -1.38
C GLY A 150 8.18 -9.06 -1.73
N PHE A 151 7.32 -8.26 -1.09
CA PHE A 151 7.34 -6.79 -1.22
C PHE A 151 8.69 -6.22 -0.78
N HIS A 152 9.21 -6.62 0.39
CA HIS A 152 10.52 -6.19 0.88
C HIS A 152 11.62 -6.45 -0.16
N GLN A 153 11.70 -7.66 -0.71
CA GLN A 153 12.71 -8.01 -1.71
C GLN A 153 12.58 -7.15 -2.97
N LYS A 154 11.36 -6.97 -3.48
CA LYS A 154 11.12 -6.22 -4.72
C LYS A 154 11.29 -4.71 -4.54
N SER A 155 11.07 -4.20 -3.34
CA SER A 155 11.15 -2.76 -3.04
C SER A 155 12.56 -2.19 -2.94
N GLN A 156 13.62 -3.01 -2.94
CA GLN A 156 14.99 -2.54 -2.73
C GLN A 156 15.50 -1.57 -3.82
N SER A 157 14.95 -1.63 -5.02
CA SER A 157 15.24 -0.71 -6.12
C SER A 157 14.15 0.36 -6.35
N VAL A 158 13.29 0.59 -5.34
CA VAL A 158 12.13 1.48 -5.44
C VAL A 158 12.32 2.70 -4.55
N THR A 159 12.02 3.89 -5.07
CA THR A 159 11.93 5.13 -4.27
C THR A 159 10.45 5.40 -3.95
N PHE A 160 10.12 5.53 -2.66
CA PHE A 160 8.78 5.81 -2.17
C PHE A 160 8.64 7.27 -1.72
N ASN A 161 7.71 8.03 -2.31
CA ASN A 161 7.49 9.44 -2.01
C ASN A 161 6.05 9.71 -1.58
N VAL A 162 5.87 10.47 -0.50
CA VAL A 162 4.58 11.13 -0.21
C VAL A 162 4.51 12.36 -1.10
N ALA A 163 3.68 12.33 -2.13
CA ALA A 163 3.57 13.44 -3.07
C ALA A 163 2.19 13.49 -3.73
N ASP A 164 1.77 14.69 -4.13
CA ASP A 164 0.68 14.84 -5.09
C ASP A 164 1.15 14.35 -6.48
N PHE A 165 0.22 13.80 -7.26
CA PHE A 165 0.55 13.26 -8.58
C PHE A 165 1.17 14.32 -9.52
N ARG A 166 0.82 15.60 -9.38
CA ARG A 166 1.38 16.70 -10.17
C ARG A 166 2.87 16.88 -9.88
N GLU A 167 3.24 16.89 -8.59
CA GLU A 167 4.64 16.97 -8.18
C GLU A 167 5.46 15.79 -8.72
N THR A 168 4.87 14.58 -8.68
CA THR A 168 5.50 13.39 -9.24
C THR A 168 5.68 13.52 -10.75
N LEU A 169 4.65 13.96 -11.48
CA LEU A 169 4.69 14.09 -12.94
C LEU A 169 5.64 15.20 -13.40
N ASP A 170 5.72 16.29 -12.67
CA ASP A 170 6.66 17.42 -12.96
C ASP A 170 8.13 17.00 -12.79
N SER A 171 8.39 15.95 -11.98
CA SER A 171 9.74 15.45 -11.70
C SER A 171 10.13 14.17 -12.47
N VAL A 172 9.32 13.73 -13.42
CA VAL A 172 9.58 12.49 -14.20
C VAL A 172 10.86 12.64 -15.02
N PRO A 173 11.87 11.75 -14.81
CA PRO A 173 13.07 11.78 -15.63
C PRO A 173 12.76 11.34 -17.07
N GLU A 174 13.48 11.94 -18.03
CA GLU A 174 13.36 11.55 -19.44
C GLU A 174 13.63 10.05 -19.64
N GLY A 175 12.88 9.43 -20.55
CA GLY A 175 12.96 8.00 -20.84
C GLY A 175 12.29 7.08 -19.81
N SER A 176 11.57 7.64 -18.83
CA SER A 176 10.78 6.86 -17.89
C SER A 176 9.46 6.39 -18.51
N VAL A 177 9.01 5.20 -18.12
CA VAL A 177 7.64 4.74 -18.36
C VAL A 177 6.75 5.21 -17.20
N VAL A 178 5.64 5.87 -17.52
CA VAL A 178 4.72 6.38 -16.49
C VAL A 178 3.44 5.57 -16.52
N TYR A 179 3.05 5.01 -15.37
CA TYR A 179 1.77 4.33 -15.19
C TYR A 179 0.86 5.15 -14.27
N CYS A 180 -0.21 5.70 -14.83
CA CYS A 180 -1.20 6.50 -14.10
C CYS A 180 -2.53 5.77 -13.98
N ASP A 181 -2.98 5.51 -12.76
CA ASP A 181 -4.27 4.91 -12.45
C ASP A 181 -5.03 5.70 -11.37
N PRO A 182 -5.48 6.92 -11.69
CA PRO A 182 -6.20 7.76 -10.73
C PRO A 182 -7.56 7.16 -10.40
N ARG A 183 -8.02 7.29 -9.15
CA ARG A 183 -9.39 6.95 -8.77
C ARG A 183 -10.38 7.85 -9.54
N SER A 184 -11.63 7.37 -9.70
CA SER A 184 -12.67 8.12 -10.44
C SER A 184 -12.97 9.50 -9.85
N GLU A 185 -12.72 9.71 -8.56
CA GLU A 185 -12.86 11.00 -7.88
C GLU A 185 -11.73 11.98 -8.25
N GLU A 186 -10.52 11.48 -8.41
CA GLU A 186 -9.32 12.25 -8.80
C GLU A 186 -9.36 12.65 -10.28
N ARG A 187 -10.08 11.88 -11.12
CA ARG A 187 -10.30 12.21 -12.54
C ARG A 187 -11.12 13.49 -12.76
N ARG A 188 -11.82 14.00 -11.73
CA ARG A 188 -12.68 15.19 -11.83
C ARG A 188 -11.96 16.52 -11.54
N VAL A 189 -10.71 16.50 -11.12
CA VAL A 189 -9.91 17.70 -10.77
C VAL A 189 -9.36 18.45 -11.99
N GLY A 190 -9.60 17.96 -13.20
CA GLY A 190 -9.12 18.53 -14.46
C GLY A 190 -10.21 19.16 -15.36
N LYS A 191 -11.25 19.79 -14.77
CA LYS A 191 -12.22 20.61 -15.53
C LYS A 191 -12.18 22.05 -15.10
#